data_7e81f23253dd9eca4d97813191289d46
#
_entry.id   7e81f23253dd9eca4d97813191289d46
#
_cell.length_a   1.000
_cell.length_b   1.000
_cell.length_c   1.000
_cell.angle_alpha   90.00
_cell.angle_beta   90.00
_cell.angle_gamma   90.00
#
_symmetry.space_group_name_H-M   'P 1'
#
loop_
_entity.id
_entity.type
_entity.pdbx_description
1 polymer ?
#
loop_
_entity_poly.entity_id
_entity_poly.type
_entity_poly.pdbx_seq_one_letter_code
_entity_poly.pdbx_strand_id
1 'polypeptide(L)'
;MTDKALTKNVVLDAAEKELMTYGWSRTTLVSIAKSLDVSHAALYSYFRSKAALRDAILERWLFKYSDQLEKIAGKDGETSIILQEWFFYLFQLKKKELLENEELFTLNSLLVQQKNKVIQKHEERLVGQLENVINRGIERNEIEKQDSLFLAHTLFGLLSSFYHPAFSERWKEERINEEFQKSWEIVACGIFQK
;
A
#
# COMPACT_ATOMS: atom_id res chain seq x y z
N MET A 1 7.80 -21.49 -29.32
CA MET A 1 8.19 -20.65 -28.15
C MET A 1 8.02 -19.21 -28.61
N THR A 2 7.03 -18.50 -28.12
CA THR A 2 6.78 -17.09 -28.48
C THR A 2 7.91 -16.25 -27.93
N ASP A 3 8.65 -15.66 -28.85
CA ASP A 3 9.74 -14.70 -28.57
C ASP A 3 9.12 -13.44 -27.92
N LYS A 4 8.88 -13.51 -26.61
CA LYS A 4 8.33 -12.39 -25.86
C LYS A 4 9.48 -11.41 -25.67
N ALA A 5 9.46 -10.29 -26.41
CA ALA A 5 10.48 -9.25 -26.26
C ALA A 5 10.72 -8.94 -24.80
N LEU A 6 11.98 -8.90 -24.38
CA LEU A 6 12.37 -8.56 -22.99
C LEU A 6 11.91 -7.12 -22.72
N THR A 7 11.05 -6.95 -21.71
CA THR A 7 10.55 -5.64 -21.26
C THR A 7 10.73 -5.50 -19.77
N LYS A 8 10.65 -4.27 -19.26
CA LYS A 8 10.71 -4.02 -17.81
C LYS A 8 9.65 -4.84 -17.05
N ASN A 9 8.43 -4.98 -17.60
CA ASN A 9 7.37 -5.76 -16.97
C ASN A 9 7.68 -7.27 -16.95
N VAL A 10 8.21 -7.82 -18.03
CA VAL A 10 8.64 -9.25 -18.07
C VAL A 10 9.70 -9.52 -17.00
N VAL A 11 10.66 -8.61 -16.82
CA VAL A 11 11.68 -8.74 -15.76
C VAL A 11 11.04 -8.65 -14.37
N LEU A 12 10.12 -7.71 -14.14
CA LEU A 12 9.41 -7.57 -12.86
C LEU A 12 8.54 -8.81 -12.55
N ASP A 13 7.85 -9.37 -13.55
CA ASP A 13 7.04 -10.59 -13.38
C ASP A 13 7.90 -11.78 -12.96
N ALA A 14 9.05 -11.97 -13.60
CA ALA A 14 9.99 -13.01 -13.22
C ALA A 14 10.58 -12.77 -11.82
N ALA A 15 10.92 -11.53 -11.49
CA ALA A 15 11.45 -11.17 -10.19
C ALA A 15 10.44 -11.38 -9.06
N GLU A 16 9.16 -11.04 -9.26
CA GLU A 16 8.10 -11.32 -8.30
C GLU A 16 7.89 -12.82 -8.10
N LYS A 17 7.91 -13.60 -9.18
CA LYS A 17 7.81 -15.06 -9.09
C LYS A 17 8.96 -15.66 -8.28
N GLU A 18 10.21 -15.21 -8.50
CA GLU A 18 11.35 -15.65 -7.70
C GLU A 18 11.25 -15.22 -6.23
N LEU A 19 10.84 -13.97 -5.99
CA LEU A 19 10.61 -13.44 -4.64
C LEU A 19 9.61 -14.31 -3.87
N MET A 20 8.47 -14.63 -4.48
CA MET A 20 7.42 -15.45 -3.86
C MET A 20 7.87 -16.92 -3.63
N THR A 21 8.80 -17.41 -4.45
CA THR A 21 9.25 -18.83 -4.36
C THR A 21 10.43 -19.00 -3.40
N TYR A 22 11.37 -18.05 -3.38
CA TYR A 22 12.66 -18.20 -2.70
C TYR A 22 12.96 -17.14 -1.65
N GLY A 23 12.10 -16.14 -1.52
CA GLY A 23 12.30 -14.97 -0.67
C GLY A 23 13.27 -13.94 -1.24
N TRP A 24 13.23 -12.72 -0.67
CA TRP A 24 14.05 -11.61 -1.16
C TRP A 24 15.57 -11.85 -1.05
N SER A 25 16.00 -12.55 -0.01
CA SER A 25 17.45 -12.81 0.20
C SER A 25 18.07 -13.59 -0.96
N ARG A 26 17.35 -14.55 -1.52
CA ARG A 26 17.79 -15.43 -2.60
C ARG A 26 17.50 -14.88 -4.00
N THR A 27 16.59 -13.94 -4.15
CA THR A 27 16.27 -13.28 -5.42
C THR A 27 17.45 -12.41 -5.87
N THR A 28 18.01 -12.67 -7.03
CA THR A 28 19.14 -11.94 -7.60
C THR A 28 18.94 -11.62 -9.07
N LEU A 29 19.62 -10.57 -9.59
CA LEU A 29 19.59 -10.27 -11.02
C LEU A 29 20.14 -11.44 -11.87
N VAL A 30 21.07 -12.22 -11.32
CA VAL A 30 21.65 -13.39 -11.99
C VAL A 30 20.61 -14.51 -12.10
N SER A 31 19.88 -14.82 -11.00
CA SER A 31 18.88 -15.88 -11.03
C SER A 31 17.73 -15.52 -11.97
N ILE A 32 17.31 -14.25 -11.98
CA ILE A 32 16.25 -13.76 -12.87
C ILE A 32 16.70 -13.82 -14.35
N ALA A 33 17.94 -13.42 -14.66
CA ALA A 33 18.49 -13.54 -16.02
C ALA A 33 18.45 -15.00 -16.50
N LYS A 34 18.85 -15.93 -15.62
CA LYS A 34 18.80 -17.36 -15.91
C LYS A 34 17.36 -17.86 -16.11
N SER A 35 16.41 -17.43 -15.32
CA SER A 35 15.00 -17.86 -15.45
C SER A 35 14.33 -17.34 -16.72
N LEU A 36 14.82 -16.20 -17.25
CA LEU A 36 14.34 -15.60 -18.51
C LEU A 36 15.14 -16.03 -19.75
N ASP A 37 16.18 -16.85 -19.57
CA ASP A 37 17.13 -17.23 -20.64
C ASP A 37 17.73 -16.02 -21.39
N VAL A 38 18.13 -14.99 -20.63
CA VAL A 38 18.76 -13.78 -21.17
C VAL A 38 20.13 -13.54 -20.57
N SER A 39 20.95 -12.72 -21.25
CA SER A 39 22.24 -12.34 -20.71
C SER A 39 22.11 -11.44 -19.47
N HIS A 40 23.04 -11.57 -18.55
CA HIS A 40 23.12 -10.71 -17.36
C HIS A 40 23.21 -9.21 -17.72
N ALA A 41 23.95 -8.89 -18.79
CA ALA A 41 24.04 -7.52 -19.31
C ALA A 41 22.70 -6.97 -19.78
N ALA A 42 21.86 -7.80 -20.41
CA ALA A 42 20.50 -7.40 -20.83
C ALA A 42 19.64 -7.02 -19.62
N LEU A 43 19.76 -7.73 -18.50
CA LEU A 43 19.00 -7.42 -17.30
C LEU A 43 19.47 -6.11 -16.63
N TYR A 44 20.77 -5.86 -16.61
CA TYR A 44 21.33 -4.61 -16.06
C TYR A 44 20.92 -3.36 -16.85
N SER A 45 20.52 -3.49 -18.11
CA SER A 45 19.95 -2.37 -18.87
C SER A 45 18.61 -1.89 -18.29
N TYR A 46 17.84 -2.77 -17.63
CA TYR A 46 16.57 -2.44 -16.97
C TYR A 46 16.74 -2.05 -15.50
N PHE A 47 17.60 -2.75 -14.77
CA PHE A 47 17.81 -2.53 -13.33
C PHE A 47 19.30 -2.54 -12.98
N ARG A 48 19.82 -1.37 -12.62
CA ARG A 48 21.26 -1.18 -12.31
C ARG A 48 21.74 -1.85 -11.03
N SER A 49 20.79 -2.28 -10.15
CA SER A 49 21.10 -2.93 -8.88
C SER A 49 19.92 -3.76 -8.37
N LYS A 50 20.21 -4.68 -7.43
CA LYS A 50 19.17 -5.41 -6.69
C LYS A 50 18.24 -4.44 -5.94
N ALA A 51 18.75 -3.34 -5.39
CA ALA A 51 17.94 -2.32 -4.72
C ALA A 51 16.96 -1.63 -5.69
N ALA A 52 17.41 -1.26 -6.90
CA ALA A 52 16.54 -0.66 -7.92
C ALA A 52 15.44 -1.63 -8.38
N LEU A 53 15.76 -2.92 -8.50
CA LEU A 53 14.76 -3.96 -8.80
C LEU A 53 13.73 -4.09 -7.67
N ARG A 54 14.19 -4.15 -6.41
CA ARG A 54 13.34 -4.21 -5.22
C ARG A 54 12.38 -3.04 -5.17
N ASP A 55 12.88 -1.84 -5.33
CA ASP A 55 12.09 -0.62 -5.26
C ASP A 55 11.03 -0.59 -6.38
N ALA A 56 11.35 -1.09 -7.57
CA ALA A 56 10.40 -1.20 -8.68
C ALA A 56 9.32 -2.28 -8.47
N ILE A 57 9.66 -3.42 -7.86
CA ILE A 57 8.68 -4.45 -7.47
C ILE A 57 7.72 -3.85 -6.44
N LEU A 58 8.25 -3.20 -5.41
CA LEU A 58 7.48 -2.59 -4.35
C LEU A 58 6.58 -1.47 -4.89
N GLU A 59 7.12 -0.58 -5.75
CA GLU A 59 6.35 0.50 -6.38
C GLU A 59 5.16 -0.05 -7.18
N ARG A 60 5.39 -1.09 -8.02
CA ARG A 60 4.33 -1.74 -8.79
C ARG A 60 3.25 -2.34 -7.91
N TRP A 61 3.62 -2.98 -6.84
CA TRP A 61 2.72 -3.62 -5.90
C TRP A 61 1.90 -2.60 -5.11
N LEU A 62 2.55 -1.59 -4.53
CA LEU A 62 1.88 -0.52 -3.80
C LEU A 62 0.95 0.31 -4.70
N PHE A 63 1.33 0.53 -5.97
CA PHE A 63 0.50 1.25 -6.93
C PHE A 63 -0.83 0.53 -7.19
N LYS A 64 -0.79 -0.79 -7.37
CA LYS A 64 -2.00 -1.61 -7.58
C LYS A 64 -3.03 -1.43 -6.45
N TYR A 65 -2.56 -1.29 -5.23
CA TYR A 65 -3.43 -1.12 -4.06
C TYR A 65 -3.93 0.31 -3.90
N SER A 66 -3.06 1.28 -4.11
CA SER A 66 -3.46 2.69 -4.05
C SER A 66 -4.49 3.07 -5.13
N ASP A 67 -4.50 2.39 -6.27
CA ASP A 67 -5.50 2.56 -7.34
C ASP A 67 -6.91 2.12 -6.90
N GLN A 68 -7.03 1.04 -6.13
CA GLN A 68 -8.33 0.63 -5.58
C GLN A 68 -8.83 1.59 -4.49
N LEU A 69 -7.94 2.07 -3.62
CA LEU A 69 -8.25 3.08 -2.60
C LEU A 69 -8.68 4.40 -3.26
N GLU A 70 -8.05 4.79 -4.37
CA GLU A 70 -8.43 5.98 -5.13
C GLU A 70 -9.83 5.88 -5.72
N LYS A 71 -10.24 4.69 -6.20
CA LYS A 71 -11.62 4.44 -6.65
C LYS A 71 -12.63 4.60 -5.52
N ILE A 72 -12.29 4.15 -4.30
CA ILE A 72 -13.14 4.35 -3.11
C ILE A 72 -13.21 5.84 -2.79
N ALA A 73 -12.05 6.53 -2.73
CA ALA A 73 -11.98 7.96 -2.49
C ALA A 73 -12.74 8.78 -3.53
N GLY A 74 -12.84 8.32 -4.78
CA GLY A 74 -13.57 8.95 -5.87
C GLY A 74 -15.08 8.73 -5.88
N LYS A 75 -15.64 7.92 -4.97
CA LYS A 75 -17.08 7.66 -4.91
C LYS A 75 -17.87 8.93 -4.56
N ASP A 76 -19.10 8.99 -5.07
CA ASP A 76 -20.11 9.92 -4.56
C ASP A 76 -20.79 9.30 -3.33
N GLY A 77 -21.15 10.15 -2.37
CA GLY A 77 -21.81 9.72 -1.15
C GLY A 77 -21.40 10.55 0.05
N GLU A 78 -21.85 10.13 1.21
CA GLU A 78 -21.53 10.74 2.50
C GLU A 78 -20.03 10.57 2.83
N THR A 79 -19.40 11.65 3.23
CA THR A 79 -17.94 11.68 3.48
C THR A 79 -17.52 10.68 4.56
N SER A 80 -18.32 10.53 5.61
CA SER A 80 -18.05 9.59 6.71
C SER A 80 -18.02 8.13 6.23
N ILE A 81 -18.93 7.77 5.34
CA ILE A 81 -19.03 6.42 4.76
C ILE A 81 -17.83 6.15 3.84
N ILE A 82 -17.47 7.12 2.99
CA ILE A 82 -16.33 6.98 2.08
C ILE A 82 -15.02 6.80 2.85
N LEU A 83 -14.78 7.62 3.89
CA LEU A 83 -13.58 7.52 4.72
C LEU A 83 -13.54 6.20 5.48
N GLN A 84 -14.67 5.74 6.05
CA GLN A 84 -14.76 4.45 6.73
C GLN A 84 -14.43 3.29 5.78
N GLU A 85 -15.03 3.28 4.60
CA GLU A 85 -14.79 2.25 3.58
C GLU A 85 -13.33 2.24 3.14
N TRP A 86 -12.73 3.43 2.95
CA TRP A 86 -11.35 3.57 2.55
C TRP A 86 -10.38 2.99 3.59
N PHE A 87 -10.53 3.35 4.87
CA PHE A 87 -9.69 2.83 5.95
C PHE A 87 -9.92 1.34 6.19
N PHE A 88 -11.17 0.88 6.14
CA PHE A 88 -11.49 -0.54 6.29
C PHE A 88 -10.90 -1.37 5.15
N TYR A 89 -10.97 -0.87 3.92
CA TYR A 89 -10.35 -1.53 2.77
C TYR A 89 -8.82 -1.61 2.94
N LEU A 90 -8.16 -0.52 3.32
CA LEU A 90 -6.71 -0.52 3.58
C LEU A 90 -6.35 -1.55 4.66
N PHE A 91 -7.10 -1.59 5.75
CA PHE A 91 -6.90 -2.58 6.81
C PHE A 91 -7.05 -4.02 6.30
N GLN A 92 -8.16 -4.35 5.62
CA GLN A 92 -8.39 -5.71 5.10
C GLN A 92 -7.32 -6.10 4.09
N LEU A 93 -6.88 -5.17 3.27
CA LEU A 93 -5.80 -5.37 2.34
C LEU A 93 -4.50 -5.76 3.05
N LYS A 94 -4.09 -4.99 4.07
CA LYS A 94 -2.88 -5.25 4.84
C LYS A 94 -2.94 -6.57 5.62
N LYS A 95 -4.10 -6.90 6.16
CA LYS A 95 -4.36 -8.19 6.80
C LYS A 95 -4.24 -9.35 5.80
N LYS A 96 -4.79 -9.20 4.60
CA LYS A 96 -4.67 -10.19 3.52
C LYS A 96 -3.23 -10.37 3.06
N GLU A 97 -2.47 -9.28 2.92
CA GLU A 97 -1.05 -9.33 2.58
C GLU A 97 -0.25 -10.15 3.59
N LEU A 98 -0.48 -9.91 4.89
CA LEU A 98 0.17 -10.66 5.96
C LEU A 98 -0.10 -12.17 5.86
N LEU A 99 -1.34 -12.56 5.52
CA LEU A 99 -1.77 -13.96 5.51
C LEU A 99 -1.42 -14.72 4.23
N GLU A 100 -1.42 -14.04 3.08
CA GLU A 100 -1.29 -14.67 1.76
C GLU A 100 0.06 -14.40 1.08
N ASN A 101 0.79 -13.35 1.48
CA ASN A 101 2.01 -12.89 0.82
C ASN A 101 3.10 -12.51 1.83
N GLU A 102 3.44 -13.44 2.72
CA GLU A 102 4.36 -13.21 3.85
C GLU A 102 5.70 -12.59 3.41
N GLU A 103 6.27 -13.04 2.29
CA GLU A 103 7.55 -12.51 1.78
C GLU A 103 7.45 -11.04 1.34
N LEU A 104 6.36 -10.66 0.66
CA LEU A 104 6.13 -9.26 0.28
C LEU A 104 5.80 -8.41 1.50
N PHE A 105 5.02 -8.93 2.44
CA PHE A 105 4.71 -8.24 3.69
C PHE A 105 5.97 -7.98 4.50
N THR A 106 6.85 -8.98 4.63
CA THR A 106 8.13 -8.86 5.34
C THR A 106 9.04 -7.84 4.67
N LEU A 107 9.15 -7.87 3.33
CA LEU A 107 9.92 -6.88 2.58
C LEU A 107 9.37 -5.46 2.77
N ASN A 108 8.05 -5.28 2.67
CA ASN A 108 7.39 -4.00 2.91
C ASN A 108 7.66 -3.49 4.34
N SER A 109 7.51 -4.34 5.35
CA SER A 109 7.75 -4.01 6.75
C SER A 109 9.18 -3.53 7.00
N LEU A 110 10.15 -4.21 6.41
CA LEU A 110 11.56 -3.81 6.48
C LEU A 110 11.78 -2.42 5.87
N LEU A 111 11.17 -2.14 4.72
CA LEU A 111 11.34 -0.88 4.00
C LEU A 111 10.61 0.29 4.67
N VAL A 112 9.49 0.02 5.35
CA VAL A 112 8.83 0.99 6.24
C VAL A 112 9.78 1.41 7.36
N GLN A 113 10.41 0.45 8.05
CA GLN A 113 11.40 0.73 9.11
C GLN A 113 12.60 1.53 8.59
N GLN A 114 13.06 1.27 7.37
CA GLN A 114 14.17 1.97 6.74
C GLN A 114 13.79 3.34 6.16
N LYS A 115 12.55 3.79 6.28
CA LYS A 115 12.04 5.04 5.69
C LYS A 115 12.36 5.13 4.19
N ASN A 116 12.13 4.03 3.47
CA ASN A 116 12.40 3.95 2.04
C ASN A 116 11.57 5.00 1.27
N LYS A 117 12.18 5.66 0.28
CA LYS A 117 11.53 6.73 -0.51
C LYS A 117 10.28 6.27 -1.26
N VAL A 118 10.22 5.00 -1.70
CA VAL A 118 9.03 4.44 -2.36
C VAL A 118 7.87 4.36 -1.38
N ILE A 119 8.14 3.95 -0.13
CA ILE A 119 7.14 3.93 0.94
C ILE A 119 6.64 5.34 1.26
N GLN A 120 7.55 6.29 1.48
CA GLN A 120 7.17 7.69 1.77
C GLN A 120 6.27 8.27 0.68
N LYS A 121 6.66 8.10 -0.59
CA LYS A 121 5.84 8.56 -1.73
C LYS A 121 4.47 7.88 -1.80
N HIS A 122 4.41 6.60 -1.42
CA HIS A 122 3.14 5.88 -1.34
C HIS A 122 2.25 6.43 -0.22
N GLU A 123 2.79 6.68 0.97
CA GLU A 123 2.08 7.28 2.10
C GLU A 123 1.56 8.68 1.74
N GLU A 124 2.38 9.54 1.12
CA GLU A 124 1.97 10.84 0.62
C GLU A 124 0.79 10.75 -0.36
N ARG A 125 0.80 9.75 -1.26
CA ARG A 125 -0.32 9.51 -2.18
C ARG A 125 -1.59 9.10 -1.42
N LEU A 126 -1.49 8.23 -0.42
CA LEU A 126 -2.63 7.79 0.39
C LEU A 126 -3.23 8.96 1.19
N VAL A 127 -2.38 9.79 1.79
CA VAL A 127 -2.82 11.00 2.51
C VAL A 127 -3.50 11.99 1.56
N GLY A 128 -2.97 12.18 0.35
CA GLY A 128 -3.60 13.03 -0.67
C GLY A 128 -4.99 12.55 -1.10
N GLN A 129 -5.23 11.23 -1.13
CA GLN A 129 -6.57 10.69 -1.38
C GLN A 129 -7.55 11.05 -0.26
N LEU A 130 -7.12 10.92 1.00
CA LEU A 130 -7.92 11.31 2.17
C LEU A 130 -8.21 12.81 2.18
N GLU A 131 -7.21 13.63 1.90
CA GLU A 131 -7.36 15.09 1.79
C GLU A 131 -8.43 15.47 0.77
N ASN A 132 -8.45 14.84 -0.40
CA ASN A 132 -9.46 15.07 -1.43
C ASN A 132 -10.88 14.71 -0.95
N VAL A 133 -11.04 13.61 -0.20
CA VAL A 133 -12.33 13.23 0.39
C VAL A 133 -12.77 14.24 1.44
N ILE A 134 -11.86 14.66 2.32
CA ILE A 134 -12.10 15.64 3.39
C ILE A 134 -12.49 17.00 2.79
N ASN A 135 -11.80 17.48 1.75
CA ASN A 135 -12.14 18.73 1.08
C ASN A 135 -13.58 18.73 0.56
N ARG A 136 -14.03 17.65 -0.06
CA ARG A 136 -15.42 17.52 -0.50
C ARG A 136 -16.40 17.52 0.69
N GLY A 137 -16.02 16.90 1.81
CA GLY A 137 -16.81 16.94 3.04
C GLY A 137 -16.95 18.35 3.62
N ILE A 138 -15.90 19.15 3.57
CA ILE A 138 -15.92 20.56 3.98
C ILE A 138 -16.81 21.37 3.03
N GLU A 139 -16.69 21.19 1.72
CA GLU A 139 -17.52 21.86 0.71
C GLU A 139 -19.01 21.57 0.87
N ARG A 140 -19.35 20.35 1.35
CA ARG A 140 -20.73 19.90 1.62
C ARG A 140 -21.22 20.25 3.03
N ASN A 141 -20.42 20.91 3.86
CA ASN A 141 -20.67 21.19 5.27
C ASN A 141 -20.88 19.94 6.14
N GLU A 142 -20.34 18.79 5.75
CA GLU A 142 -20.31 17.55 6.55
C GLU A 142 -19.16 17.57 7.56
N ILE A 143 -18.12 18.33 7.28
CA ILE A 143 -16.95 18.57 8.14
C ILE A 143 -16.78 20.09 8.33
N GLU A 144 -16.44 20.53 9.56
CA GLU A 144 -16.13 21.92 9.83
C GLU A 144 -14.91 22.38 9.03
N LYS A 145 -14.92 23.65 8.60
CA LYS A 145 -13.83 24.23 7.84
C LYS A 145 -12.54 24.25 8.66
N GLN A 146 -11.54 23.52 8.19
CA GLN A 146 -10.24 23.37 8.82
C GLN A 146 -9.17 23.01 7.78
N ASP A 147 -7.93 22.83 8.22
CA ASP A 147 -6.84 22.33 7.38
C ASP A 147 -7.07 20.84 7.03
N SER A 148 -7.46 20.60 5.77
CA SER A 148 -7.78 19.26 5.26
C SER A 148 -6.57 18.32 5.24
N LEU A 149 -5.38 18.84 4.91
CA LEU A 149 -4.15 18.06 4.90
C LEU A 149 -3.74 17.65 6.31
N PHE A 150 -3.83 18.56 7.27
CA PHE A 150 -3.58 18.26 8.69
C PHE A 150 -4.56 17.20 9.20
N LEU A 151 -5.87 17.31 8.87
CA LEU A 151 -6.86 16.33 9.26
C LEU A 151 -6.59 14.97 8.61
N ALA A 152 -6.20 14.94 7.32
CA ALA A 152 -5.84 13.69 6.62
C ALA A 152 -4.66 12.98 7.29
N HIS A 153 -3.59 13.71 7.62
CA HIS A 153 -2.45 13.17 8.38
C HIS A 153 -2.85 12.67 9.77
N THR A 154 -3.71 13.42 10.45
CA THR A 154 -4.20 13.05 11.79
C THR A 154 -4.98 11.74 11.74
N LEU A 155 -5.94 11.60 10.81
CA LEU A 155 -6.72 10.38 10.62
C LEU A 155 -5.82 9.19 10.25
N PHE A 156 -4.90 9.42 9.31
CA PHE A 156 -3.93 8.40 8.91
C PHE A 156 -3.10 7.94 10.11
N GLY A 157 -2.64 8.82 10.97
CA GLY A 157 -1.91 8.47 12.19
C GLY A 157 -2.76 7.75 13.24
N LEU A 158 -3.97 8.24 13.53
CA LEU A 158 -4.87 7.67 14.55
C LEU A 158 -5.26 6.21 14.26
N LEU A 159 -5.49 5.88 12.99
CA LEU A 159 -5.91 4.54 12.57
C LEU A 159 -4.73 3.62 12.21
N SER A 160 -3.49 4.06 12.45
CA SER A 160 -2.27 3.32 12.06
C SER A 160 -2.18 1.91 12.66
N SER A 161 -2.80 1.66 13.81
CA SER A 161 -2.86 0.33 14.43
C SER A 161 -3.51 -0.76 13.55
N PHE A 162 -4.30 -0.37 12.55
CA PHE A 162 -4.99 -1.28 11.65
C PHE A 162 -4.26 -1.55 10.33
N TYR A 163 -3.23 -0.77 9.99
CA TYR A 163 -2.54 -0.96 8.70
C TYR A 163 -1.00 -0.85 8.77
N HIS A 164 -0.44 -0.27 9.84
CA HIS A 164 1.01 -0.15 9.96
C HIS A 164 1.64 -1.48 10.43
N PRO A 165 2.67 -2.00 9.74
CA PRO A 165 3.22 -3.34 10.00
C PRO A 165 3.65 -3.61 11.44
N ALA A 166 4.04 -2.58 12.20
CA ALA A 166 4.42 -2.72 13.60
C ALA A 166 3.29 -3.29 14.50
N PHE A 167 2.04 -3.23 14.04
CA PHE A 167 0.87 -3.73 14.77
C PHE A 167 0.30 -5.02 14.17
N SER A 168 0.99 -5.65 13.23
CA SER A 168 0.48 -6.79 12.44
C SER A 168 0.08 -8.01 13.27
N GLU A 169 0.68 -8.24 14.43
CA GLU A 169 0.29 -9.35 15.31
C GLU A 169 -1.16 -9.21 15.79
N ARG A 170 -1.64 -7.99 16.05
CA ARG A 170 -3.02 -7.74 16.44
C ARG A 170 -4.04 -8.04 15.34
N TRP A 171 -3.62 -8.00 14.07
CA TRP A 171 -4.55 -8.25 12.95
C TRP A 171 -5.02 -9.70 12.85
N LYS A 172 -4.38 -10.61 13.58
CA LYS A 172 -4.76 -12.02 13.71
C LYS A 172 -5.85 -12.25 14.76
N GLU A 173 -6.11 -11.25 15.62
CA GLU A 173 -7.10 -11.35 16.67
C GLU A 173 -8.52 -11.44 16.09
N GLU A 174 -9.37 -12.27 16.72
CA GLU A 174 -10.72 -12.57 16.24
C GLU A 174 -11.63 -11.33 16.21
N ARG A 175 -11.46 -10.43 17.20
CA ARG A 175 -12.28 -9.23 17.37
C ARG A 175 -11.75 -7.98 16.67
N ILE A 176 -10.66 -8.07 15.92
CA ILE A 176 -10.00 -6.89 15.34
C ILE A 176 -10.92 -6.08 14.39
N ASN A 177 -11.85 -6.74 13.69
CA ASN A 177 -12.82 -6.05 12.84
C ASN A 177 -13.83 -5.24 13.68
N GLU A 178 -14.28 -5.76 14.83
CA GLU A 178 -15.16 -5.02 15.78
C GLU A 178 -14.42 -3.84 16.39
N GLU A 179 -13.13 -4.01 16.72
CA GLU A 179 -12.29 -2.94 17.24
C GLU A 179 -12.11 -1.83 16.21
N PHE A 180 -11.94 -2.17 14.93
CA PHE A 180 -11.91 -1.17 13.87
C PHE A 180 -13.21 -0.35 13.83
N GLN A 181 -14.37 -1.00 13.84
CA GLN A 181 -15.66 -0.32 13.80
C GLN A 181 -15.84 0.65 14.97
N LYS A 182 -15.55 0.20 16.19
CA LYS A 182 -15.62 1.05 17.38
C LYS A 182 -14.64 2.22 17.36
N SER A 183 -13.43 1.98 16.87
CA SER A 183 -12.42 3.04 16.71
C SER A 183 -12.88 4.07 15.69
N TRP A 184 -13.48 3.62 14.58
CA TRP A 184 -14.04 4.52 13.58
C TRP A 184 -15.20 5.35 14.14
N GLU A 185 -16.13 4.76 14.88
CA GLU A 185 -17.24 5.48 15.53
C GLU A 185 -16.74 6.61 16.42
N ILE A 186 -15.68 6.37 17.23
CA ILE A 186 -15.07 7.39 18.10
C ILE A 186 -14.47 8.52 17.26
N VAL A 187 -13.72 8.17 16.21
CA VAL A 187 -13.08 9.14 15.32
C VAL A 187 -14.12 9.96 14.58
N ALA A 188 -15.15 9.31 14.04
CA ALA A 188 -16.23 9.97 13.30
C ALA A 188 -17.01 10.97 14.18
N CYS A 189 -17.30 10.62 15.45
CA CYS A 189 -17.94 11.54 16.39
C CYS A 189 -17.15 12.83 16.65
N GLY A 190 -15.84 12.81 16.45
CA GLY A 190 -14.97 14.00 16.63
C GLY A 190 -14.82 14.88 15.39
N ILE A 191 -15.25 14.39 14.21
CA ILE A 191 -14.97 15.05 12.92
C ILE A 191 -16.25 15.55 12.26
N PHE A 192 -17.30 14.73 12.29
CA PHE A 192 -18.55 15.02 11.57
C PHE A 192 -19.54 15.79 12.45
N GLN A 193 -20.16 16.79 11.85
CA GLN A 193 -21.27 17.52 12.50
C GLN A 193 -22.49 16.58 12.62
N LYS A 194 -23.17 16.70 13.76
CA LYS A 194 -24.44 16.00 13.98
C LYS A 194 -25.57 16.72 13.29
#